data_150aee03aa73b9046ee19926e499acf4
#
_entry.id   150aee03aa73b9046ee19926e499acf4
#
_cell.length_a   1.000
_cell.length_b   1.000
_cell.length_c   1.000
_cell.angle_alpha   90.00
_cell.angle_beta   90.00
_cell.angle_gamma   90.00
#
_symmetry.space_group_name_H-M   'P 1'
#
loop_
_entity.id
_entity.type
_entity.pdbx_description
1 polymer ?
#
loop_
_entity_poly.entity_id
_entity_poly.type
_entity_poly.pdbx_seq_one_letter_code
_entity_poly.pdbx_strand_id
1 'polypeptide(L)'
;MAKTKQGKKDVESYTIKGTTKIVRVGDCVLMRASDTEKAPYVGRVERLETDGRGSVRVRVRWYYRPEESKGGRRQFHGAKELFLSDHFDTQSAHTIEGKCVVHSFKNYTKLDNVGPEDFFCRFEYKAATGAFTPDRVAVYCKCRDXPYNPDDLMVQCEGCKDWFHPSCMGMTIEQAKKLDHFLCADCVKENGTKRPSNSYPASSNSDSKVEPKKRKR
;
A
#
# COMPACT_ATOMS: atom_id res chain seq x y z
N MET A 1 -15.44 -46.64 27.74
CA MET A 1 -14.28 -46.33 26.86
C MET A 1 -14.21 -44.83 26.62
N ALA A 2 -13.20 -44.18 27.20
CA ALA A 2 -13.00 -42.74 27.02
C ALA A 2 -12.50 -42.47 25.59
N LYS A 3 -13.27 -41.73 24.83
CA LYS A 3 -12.83 -41.25 23.52
C LYS A 3 -11.74 -40.21 23.75
N THR A 4 -10.50 -40.57 23.49
CA THR A 4 -9.37 -39.63 23.45
C THR A 4 -9.70 -38.58 22.40
N LYS A 5 -9.86 -37.35 22.84
CA LYS A 5 -10.01 -36.20 21.93
C LYS A 5 -8.72 -36.10 21.12
N GLN A 6 -8.80 -36.35 19.83
CA GLN A 6 -7.68 -36.05 18.94
C GLN A 6 -7.38 -34.58 19.04
N GLY A 7 -6.16 -34.25 19.42
CA GLY A 7 -5.69 -32.91 19.56
C GLY A 7 -5.59 -32.19 18.20
N LYS A 8 -5.53 -30.86 18.24
CA LYS A 8 -5.29 -30.02 17.07
C LYS A 8 -3.94 -30.38 16.44
N LYS A 9 -3.92 -30.53 15.13
CA LYS A 9 -2.70 -30.80 14.35
C LYS A 9 -2.46 -29.72 13.33
N ASP A 10 -1.21 -29.26 13.23
CA ASP A 10 -0.82 -28.34 12.19
C ASP A 10 -0.88 -29.00 10.82
N VAL A 11 -1.32 -28.25 9.81
CA VAL A 11 -1.29 -28.67 8.41
C VAL A 11 -0.48 -27.67 7.60
N GLU A 12 0.16 -28.15 6.55
CA GLU A 12 1.08 -27.34 5.75
C GLU A 12 0.34 -26.42 4.77
N SER A 13 -0.84 -26.85 4.31
CA SER A 13 -1.54 -26.11 3.27
C SER A 13 -3.05 -26.39 3.34
N TYR A 14 -3.79 -25.51 2.69
CA TYR A 14 -5.24 -25.61 2.53
C TYR A 14 -5.60 -25.23 1.09
N THR A 15 -6.36 -26.05 0.41
CA THR A 15 -6.85 -25.72 -0.94
C THR A 15 -8.21 -25.00 -0.81
N ILE A 16 -8.30 -23.80 -1.37
CA ILE A 16 -9.53 -23.00 -1.31
C ILE A 16 -10.64 -23.76 -2.04
N LYS A 17 -11.77 -23.97 -1.35
CA LYS A 17 -12.91 -24.72 -1.84
C LYS A 17 -13.38 -24.20 -3.20
N GLY A 18 -13.53 -25.11 -4.14
CA GLY A 18 -13.96 -24.79 -5.50
C GLY A 18 -12.88 -24.25 -6.40
N THR A 19 -11.63 -24.25 -5.94
CA THR A 19 -10.47 -23.74 -6.70
C THR A 19 -9.31 -24.71 -6.62
N THR A 20 -8.26 -24.42 -7.39
CA THR A 20 -6.96 -25.12 -7.28
C THR A 20 -5.95 -24.32 -6.48
N LYS A 21 -6.35 -23.17 -5.91
CA LYS A 21 -5.45 -22.28 -5.19
C LYS A 21 -5.11 -22.84 -3.81
N ILE A 22 -3.83 -22.86 -3.50
CA ILE A 22 -3.29 -23.42 -2.26
C ILE A 22 -2.83 -22.28 -1.37
N VAL A 23 -3.27 -22.32 -0.11
CA VAL A 23 -2.91 -21.34 0.93
C VAL A 23 -1.90 -22.01 1.87
N ARG A 24 -0.84 -21.28 2.20
CA ARG A 24 0.20 -21.69 3.16
C ARG A 24 0.40 -20.60 4.20
N VAL A 25 1.02 -20.96 5.31
CA VAL A 25 1.43 -20.00 6.34
C VAL A 25 2.30 -18.92 5.70
N GLY A 26 2.01 -17.65 6.02
CA GLY A 26 2.67 -16.49 5.44
C GLY A 26 1.92 -15.86 4.27
N ASP A 27 1.00 -16.59 3.66
CA ASP A 27 0.16 -16.05 2.57
C ASP A 27 -0.84 -15.03 3.10
N CYS A 28 -1.22 -14.10 2.25
CA CYS A 28 -2.31 -13.17 2.50
C CYS A 28 -3.56 -13.66 1.78
N VAL A 29 -4.68 -13.60 2.49
CA VAL A 29 -5.95 -14.16 2.02
C VAL A 29 -7.08 -13.13 2.12
N LEU A 30 -8.07 -13.31 1.24
CA LEU A 30 -9.33 -12.60 1.27
C LEU A 30 -10.34 -13.51 1.97
N MET A 31 -10.96 -13.00 3.03
CA MET A 31 -11.90 -13.76 3.84
C MET A 31 -13.27 -13.10 3.80
N ARG A 32 -14.30 -13.93 3.65
CA ARG A 32 -15.68 -13.48 3.53
C ARG A 32 -16.08 -12.64 4.74
N ALA A 33 -16.57 -11.42 4.48
CA ALA A 33 -17.14 -10.56 5.49
C ALA A 33 -18.49 -11.13 5.98
N SER A 34 -18.83 -10.85 7.23
CA SER A 34 -20.12 -11.24 7.80
C SER A 34 -21.30 -10.60 7.04
N ASP A 35 -21.06 -9.40 6.48
CA ASP A 35 -22.00 -8.69 5.62
C ASP A 35 -21.51 -8.84 4.18
N THR A 36 -22.32 -9.49 3.33
CA THR A 36 -21.96 -9.80 1.94
C THR A 36 -21.81 -8.55 1.05
N GLU A 37 -22.32 -7.41 1.49
CA GLU A 37 -22.18 -6.15 0.76
C GLU A 37 -20.82 -5.48 1.01
N LYS A 38 -20.12 -5.92 2.04
CA LYS A 38 -18.79 -5.39 2.38
C LYS A 38 -17.69 -6.11 1.62
N ALA A 39 -16.61 -5.39 1.35
CA ALA A 39 -15.40 -5.97 0.77
C ALA A 39 -14.85 -7.08 1.70
N PRO A 40 -14.23 -8.13 1.15
CA PRO A 40 -13.63 -9.18 1.97
C PRO A 40 -12.59 -8.61 2.94
N TYR A 41 -12.49 -9.23 4.11
CA TYR A 41 -11.43 -8.94 5.08
C TYR A 41 -10.10 -9.49 4.54
N VAL A 42 -9.01 -8.82 4.85
CA VAL A 42 -7.67 -9.26 4.45
C VAL A 42 -6.92 -9.73 5.71
N GLY A 43 -6.38 -10.95 5.64
CA GLY A 43 -5.62 -11.53 6.73
C GLY A 43 -4.32 -12.15 6.26
N ARG A 44 -3.31 -12.13 7.12
CA ARG A 44 -2.08 -12.88 6.90
C ARG A 44 -2.21 -14.20 7.66
N VAL A 45 -1.98 -15.31 6.98
CA VAL A 45 -2.10 -16.65 7.57
C VAL A 45 -0.91 -16.89 8.51
N GLU A 46 -1.22 -17.06 9.80
CA GLU A 46 -0.21 -17.31 10.83
C GLU A 46 -0.11 -18.82 11.14
N ARG A 47 -1.22 -19.53 11.03
CA ARG A 47 -1.28 -20.95 11.32
C ARG A 47 -2.44 -21.61 10.61
N LEU A 48 -2.24 -22.84 10.16
CA LEU A 48 -3.29 -23.72 9.65
C LEU A 48 -3.31 -24.96 10.53
N GLU A 49 -4.48 -25.37 10.98
CA GLU A 49 -4.61 -26.54 11.85
C GLU A 49 -5.91 -27.28 11.57
N THR A 50 -5.90 -28.60 11.76
CA THR A 50 -7.12 -29.38 11.75
C THR A 50 -7.66 -29.44 13.19
N ASP A 51 -8.98 -29.37 13.31
CA ASP A 51 -9.64 -29.70 14.57
C ASP A 51 -9.74 -31.23 14.70
N GLY A 52 -10.29 -31.70 15.82
CA GLY A 52 -10.43 -33.13 16.07
C GLY A 52 -11.40 -33.85 15.13
N ARG A 53 -12.07 -33.12 14.23
CA ARG A 53 -13.03 -33.66 13.25
C ARG A 53 -12.51 -33.58 11.82
N GLY A 54 -11.27 -33.14 11.64
CA GLY A 54 -10.66 -33.01 10.32
C GLY A 54 -10.97 -31.72 9.58
N SER A 55 -11.73 -30.80 10.17
CA SER A 55 -11.99 -29.49 9.59
C SER A 55 -10.77 -28.57 9.76
N VAL A 56 -10.43 -27.82 8.73
CA VAL A 56 -9.28 -26.93 8.76
C VAL A 56 -9.70 -25.56 9.32
N ARG A 57 -8.90 -25.06 10.26
CA ARG A 57 -9.06 -23.75 10.84
C ARG A 57 -7.83 -22.92 10.51
N VAL A 58 -8.03 -21.65 10.28
CA VAL A 58 -6.96 -20.70 9.96
C VAL A 58 -6.85 -19.67 11.08
N ARG A 59 -5.63 -19.50 11.59
CA ARG A 59 -5.31 -18.39 12.47
C ARG A 59 -4.72 -17.30 11.63
N VAL A 60 -5.32 -16.11 11.70
CA VAL A 60 -4.92 -14.95 10.89
C VAL A 60 -4.52 -13.79 11.78
N ARG A 61 -3.65 -12.96 11.25
CA ARG A 61 -3.37 -11.62 11.74
C ARG A 61 -4.04 -10.66 10.76
N TRP A 62 -5.01 -9.88 11.26
CA TRP A 62 -5.84 -9.05 10.40
C TRP A 62 -5.09 -7.82 9.89
N TYR A 63 -5.32 -7.50 8.63
CA TYR A 63 -5.06 -6.18 8.07
C TYR A 63 -6.34 -5.35 8.20
N TYR A 64 -6.18 -4.11 8.64
CA TYR A 64 -7.30 -3.15 8.71
C TYR A 64 -7.23 -2.21 7.51
N ARG A 65 -8.38 -1.91 6.94
CA ARG A 65 -8.49 -0.83 5.98
C ARG A 65 -8.46 0.50 6.73
N PRO A 66 -7.98 1.60 6.12
CA PRO A 66 -7.94 2.88 6.83
C PRO A 66 -9.26 3.30 7.45
N GLU A 67 -10.39 3.08 6.76
CA GLU A 67 -11.73 3.40 7.27
C GLU A 67 -12.14 2.57 8.48
N GLU A 68 -11.48 1.45 8.74
CA GLU A 68 -11.73 0.59 9.90
C GLU A 68 -10.91 1.01 11.13
N SER A 69 -9.91 1.87 10.94
CA SER A 69 -9.07 2.35 12.04
C SER A 69 -9.79 3.45 12.83
N LYS A 70 -9.33 3.69 14.05
CA LYS A 70 -9.93 4.70 14.94
C LYS A 70 -9.93 6.10 14.34
N GLY A 71 -8.91 6.46 13.59
CA GLY A 71 -8.80 7.77 12.93
C GLY A 71 -9.50 7.86 11.59
N GLY A 72 -9.99 6.74 11.06
CA GLY A 72 -10.60 6.68 9.74
C GLY A 72 -9.60 6.89 8.61
N ARG A 73 -10.12 6.93 7.40
CA ARG A 73 -9.31 7.18 6.20
C ARG A 73 -8.94 8.66 6.12
N ARG A 74 -7.67 8.91 5.87
CA ARG A 74 -7.13 10.26 5.66
C ARG A 74 -6.70 10.43 4.21
N GLN A 75 -6.51 11.68 3.78
CA GLN A 75 -6.19 12.03 2.40
C GLN A 75 -4.92 11.34 1.90
N PHE A 76 -3.93 11.14 2.77
CA PHE A 76 -2.67 10.50 2.38
C PHE A 76 -2.75 8.96 2.32
N HIS A 77 -3.85 8.37 2.76
CA HIS A 77 -4.03 6.92 2.67
C HIS A 77 -4.40 6.51 1.25
N GLY A 78 -3.63 5.61 0.67
CA GLY A 78 -3.90 5.07 -0.65
C GLY A 78 -5.16 4.20 -0.69
N ALA A 79 -5.77 4.08 -1.86
CA ALA A 79 -6.98 3.28 -2.04
C ALA A 79 -6.75 1.81 -1.70
N LYS A 80 -5.53 1.30 -1.93
CA LYS A 80 -5.16 -0.10 -1.70
C LYS A 80 -4.30 -0.26 -0.43
N GLU A 81 -4.29 0.74 0.43
CA GLU A 81 -3.51 0.72 1.67
C GLU A 81 -4.21 -0.09 2.75
N LEU A 82 -3.42 -0.90 3.45
CA LEU A 82 -3.85 -1.69 4.61
C LEU A 82 -2.88 -1.46 5.76
N PHE A 83 -3.37 -1.66 6.97
CA PHE A 83 -2.57 -1.58 8.20
C PHE A 83 -2.47 -2.97 8.81
N LEU A 84 -1.26 -3.43 9.11
CA LEU A 84 -1.06 -4.72 9.78
C LEU A 84 -1.35 -4.54 11.27
N SER A 85 -2.42 -5.13 11.74
CA SER A 85 -2.87 -4.97 13.12
C SER A 85 -2.18 -5.96 14.08
N ASP A 86 -2.41 -5.76 15.37
CA ASP A 86 -2.09 -6.73 16.42
C ASP A 86 -3.31 -7.61 16.77
N HIS A 87 -4.31 -7.65 15.90
CA HIS A 87 -5.54 -8.41 16.09
C HIS A 87 -5.44 -9.76 15.40
N PHE A 88 -5.35 -10.82 16.21
CA PHE A 88 -5.30 -12.21 15.75
C PHE A 88 -6.66 -12.86 15.95
N ASP A 89 -7.00 -13.79 15.09
CA ASP A 89 -8.28 -14.50 15.16
C ASP A 89 -8.14 -15.89 14.55
N THR A 90 -9.00 -16.81 14.95
CA THR A 90 -9.05 -18.17 14.38
C THR A 90 -10.45 -18.39 13.84
N GLN A 91 -10.53 -18.75 12.57
CA GLN A 91 -11.79 -18.96 11.86
C GLN A 91 -11.73 -20.24 11.04
N SER A 92 -12.88 -20.72 10.59
CA SER A 92 -12.93 -21.82 9.61
C SER A 92 -12.21 -21.40 8.33
N ALA A 93 -11.40 -22.30 7.79
CA ALA A 93 -10.72 -22.07 6.51
C ALA A 93 -11.72 -21.93 5.34
N HIS A 94 -12.96 -22.39 5.51
CA HIS A 94 -14.03 -22.22 4.51
C HIS A 94 -14.38 -20.74 4.25
N THR A 95 -14.03 -19.84 5.18
CA THR A 95 -14.26 -18.41 4.97
C THR A 95 -13.26 -17.77 4.01
N ILE A 96 -12.19 -18.48 3.68
CA ILE A 96 -11.20 -17.99 2.70
C ILE A 96 -11.82 -18.07 1.30
N GLU A 97 -11.89 -16.91 0.64
CA GLU A 97 -12.46 -16.78 -0.72
C GLU A 97 -11.38 -16.71 -1.79
N GLY A 98 -10.19 -16.25 -1.44
CA GLY A 98 -9.12 -16.06 -2.41
C GLY A 98 -7.82 -15.68 -1.76
N LYS A 99 -6.81 -15.49 -2.60
CA LYS A 99 -5.48 -15.02 -2.18
C LYS A 99 -5.28 -13.60 -2.66
N CYS A 100 -4.45 -12.86 -1.93
CA CYS A 100 -4.06 -11.51 -2.34
C CYS A 100 -2.57 -11.33 -2.03
N VAL A 101 -2.03 -10.21 -2.48
CA VAL A 101 -0.64 -9.83 -2.22
C VAL A 101 -0.64 -8.50 -1.50
N VAL A 102 0.00 -8.46 -0.34
CA VAL A 102 0.21 -7.21 0.40
C VAL A 102 1.68 -6.86 0.26
N HIS A 103 1.94 -5.89 -0.61
CA HIS A 103 3.29 -5.44 -0.94
C HIS A 103 3.82 -4.49 0.12
N SER A 104 5.15 -4.42 0.25
CA SER A 104 5.76 -3.27 0.91
C SER A 104 5.46 -2.01 0.08
N PHE A 105 5.52 -0.85 0.70
CA PHE A 105 5.34 0.43 0.01
C PHE A 105 6.30 0.54 -1.19
N LYS A 106 7.57 0.21 -0.98
CA LYS A 106 8.60 0.26 -2.01
C LYS A 106 8.27 -0.63 -3.22
N ASN A 107 7.81 -1.86 -2.96
CA ASN A 107 7.48 -2.80 -4.05
C ASN A 107 6.18 -2.38 -4.75
N TYR A 108 5.19 -1.92 -3.99
CA TYR A 108 3.92 -1.46 -4.56
C TYR A 108 4.12 -0.31 -5.55
N THR A 109 5.00 0.65 -5.22
CA THR A 109 5.26 1.80 -6.10
C THR A 109 5.97 1.41 -7.39
N LYS A 110 6.55 0.21 -7.46
CA LYS A 110 7.23 -0.29 -8.67
C LYS A 110 6.31 -1.07 -9.59
N LEU A 111 5.09 -1.38 -9.16
CA LEU A 111 4.15 -2.13 -9.99
C LEU A 111 3.75 -1.30 -11.23
N ASP A 112 3.84 -1.91 -12.40
CA ASP A 112 3.38 -1.29 -13.64
C ASP A 112 1.86 -1.16 -13.65
N ASN A 113 1.16 -2.19 -13.17
CA ASN A 113 -0.29 -2.22 -13.07
C ASN A 113 -0.68 -2.78 -11.70
N VAL A 114 -1.67 -2.15 -11.06
CA VAL A 114 -2.22 -2.60 -9.78
C VAL A 114 -3.49 -3.41 -10.06
N GLY A 115 -3.44 -4.69 -9.74
CA GLY A 115 -4.58 -5.58 -9.90
C GLY A 115 -5.54 -5.51 -8.70
N PRO A 116 -6.71 -6.15 -8.82
CA PRO A 116 -7.69 -6.13 -7.73
C PRO A 116 -7.20 -6.83 -6.46
N GLU A 117 -6.26 -7.76 -6.57
CA GLU A 117 -5.68 -8.48 -5.44
C GLU A 117 -4.38 -7.87 -4.92
N ASP A 118 -3.95 -6.73 -5.45
CA ASP A 118 -2.75 -6.03 -4.99
C ASP A 118 -3.10 -4.97 -3.95
N PHE A 119 -2.47 -5.07 -2.81
CA PHE A 119 -2.56 -4.13 -1.68
C PHE A 119 -1.14 -3.74 -1.27
N PHE A 120 -1.03 -2.75 -0.41
CA PHE A 120 0.26 -2.43 0.22
C PHE A 120 0.07 -2.06 1.69
N CYS A 121 1.15 -2.25 2.45
CA CYS A 121 1.18 -1.94 3.87
C CYS A 121 2.50 -1.24 4.20
N ARG A 122 2.41 -0.14 4.91
CA ARG A 122 3.60 0.60 5.42
C ARG A 122 3.49 0.89 6.91
N PHE A 123 2.33 0.58 7.54
CA PHE A 123 2.11 0.84 8.96
C PHE A 123 1.65 -0.44 9.67
N GLU A 124 2.15 -0.61 10.89
CA GLU A 124 1.50 -1.50 11.85
C GLU A 124 0.53 -0.66 12.70
N TYR A 125 -0.52 -1.30 13.20
CA TYR A 125 -1.64 -0.64 13.86
C TYR A 125 -2.01 -1.41 15.12
N LYS A 126 -2.09 -0.70 16.24
CA LYS A 126 -2.59 -1.27 17.50
C LYS A 126 -4.08 -0.99 17.63
N ALA A 127 -4.89 -2.05 17.53
CA ALA A 127 -6.34 -1.94 17.50
C ALA A 127 -6.92 -1.32 18.79
N ALA A 128 -6.32 -1.62 19.94
CA ALA A 128 -6.81 -1.13 21.24
C ALA A 128 -6.59 0.38 21.42
N THR A 129 -5.45 0.90 20.99
CA THR A 129 -5.03 2.29 21.21
C THR A 129 -5.23 3.19 19.99
N GLY A 130 -5.20 2.61 18.80
CA GLY A 130 -5.18 3.36 17.54
C GLY A 130 -3.79 3.84 17.14
N ALA A 131 -2.74 3.37 17.82
CA ALA A 131 -1.37 3.80 17.56
C ALA A 131 -0.81 3.15 16.29
N PHE A 132 0.01 3.90 15.57
CA PHE A 132 0.70 3.43 14.36
C PHE A 132 2.20 3.30 14.60
N THR A 133 2.82 2.32 13.93
CA THR A 133 4.28 2.16 13.88
C THR A 133 4.67 2.01 12.40
N PRO A 134 5.55 2.88 11.86
CA PRO A 134 6.12 4.05 12.53
C PRO A 134 5.08 5.16 12.74
N ASP A 135 5.25 5.97 13.74
CA ASP A 135 4.36 7.10 14.03
C ASP A 135 4.59 8.27 13.05
N ARG A 136 5.74 8.24 12.38
CA ARG A 136 6.11 9.24 11.37
C ARG A 136 6.62 8.55 10.11
N VAL A 137 6.25 9.11 8.95
CA VAL A 137 6.76 8.69 7.65
C VAL A 137 7.28 9.91 6.90
N ALA A 138 8.09 9.65 5.86
CA ALA A 138 8.62 10.72 5.01
C ALA A 138 7.48 11.55 4.42
N VAL A 139 7.61 12.85 4.52
CA VAL A 139 6.68 13.81 3.91
C VAL A 139 7.39 14.53 2.78
N TYR A 140 6.64 14.82 1.73
CA TYR A 140 7.13 15.51 0.54
C TYR A 140 6.26 16.73 0.32
N CYS A 141 6.75 17.63 -0.51
CA CYS A 141 6.08 18.88 -0.81
C CYS A 141 6.16 19.90 0.35
N LYS A 142 5.98 21.15 0.02
CA LYS A 142 5.97 22.25 0.99
C LYS A 142 4.82 22.17 1.98
N CYS A 143 3.71 21.54 1.58
CA CYS A 143 2.57 21.38 2.48
C CYS A 143 2.90 20.53 3.69
N ARG A 144 3.77 19.53 3.52
CA ARG A 144 4.23 18.59 4.56
C ARG A 144 3.12 18.04 5.44
N ASP A 145 1.91 18.08 4.92
CA ASP A 145 0.71 17.70 5.68
C ASP A 145 0.46 16.22 5.70
N UNK A 146 1.09 15.56 4.91
CA UNK A 146 0.77 14.33 4.93
C UNK A 146 1.85 13.58 4.43
N PRO A 147 1.79 12.52 4.94
CA PRO A 147 2.64 11.54 4.29
C PRO A 147 2.22 11.29 2.83
N TYR A 148 3.16 10.83 2.04
CA TYR A 148 2.95 10.61 0.61
C TYR A 148 1.86 9.55 0.36
N ASN A 149 0.86 9.93 -0.46
CA ASN A 149 -0.14 9.00 -0.96
C ASN A 149 0.36 8.46 -2.31
N PRO A 150 0.59 7.14 -2.45
CA PRO A 150 1.13 6.59 -3.70
C PRO A 150 0.16 6.67 -4.88
N ASP A 151 -1.12 6.95 -4.64
CA ASP A 151 -2.10 7.14 -5.71
C ASP A 151 -2.06 8.56 -6.27
N ASP A 152 -1.43 9.50 -5.57
CA ASP A 152 -1.35 10.89 -6.01
C ASP A 152 -0.28 11.06 -7.09
N LEU A 153 -0.57 11.93 -8.05
CA LEU A 153 0.42 12.41 -9.00
C LEU A 153 1.26 13.48 -8.30
N MET A 154 2.59 13.33 -8.37
CA MET A 154 3.51 14.35 -7.89
C MET A 154 4.49 14.72 -9.01
N VAL A 155 4.97 15.95 -8.99
CA VAL A 155 5.99 16.44 -9.92
C VAL A 155 7.30 16.68 -9.19
N GLN A 156 8.41 16.26 -9.78
CA GLN A 156 9.73 16.46 -9.21
C GLN A 156 10.35 17.74 -9.75
N CYS A 157 10.83 18.58 -8.86
CA CYS A 157 11.60 19.77 -9.23
C CYS A 157 12.98 19.38 -9.75
N GLU A 158 13.37 19.86 -10.93
CA GLU A 158 14.68 19.56 -11.52
C GLU A 158 15.83 20.24 -10.77
N GLY A 159 15.54 21.31 -10.03
CA GLY A 159 16.53 22.03 -9.24
C GLY A 159 16.85 21.36 -7.92
N CYS A 160 15.88 21.31 -7.01
CA CYS A 160 16.09 20.77 -5.67
C CYS A 160 15.81 19.27 -5.52
N LYS A 161 15.25 18.65 -6.56
CA LYS A 161 14.91 17.22 -6.58
C LYS A 161 13.79 16.83 -5.60
N ASP A 162 13.15 17.80 -4.95
CA ASP A 162 12.01 17.54 -4.07
C ASP A 162 10.74 17.29 -4.92
N TRP A 163 9.75 16.65 -4.31
CA TRP A 163 8.49 16.28 -4.94
C TRP A 163 7.36 17.20 -4.47
N PHE A 164 6.46 17.57 -5.36
CA PHE A 164 5.38 18.53 -5.08
C PHE A 164 4.06 18.03 -5.62
N HIS A 165 2.98 18.27 -4.86
CA HIS A 165 1.62 18.06 -5.36
C HIS A 165 1.31 19.16 -6.39
N PRO A 166 0.72 18.81 -7.54
CA PRO A 166 0.37 19.84 -8.53
C PRO A 166 -0.46 20.97 -7.95
N SER A 167 -1.47 20.66 -7.15
CA SER A 167 -2.34 21.67 -6.50
C SER A 167 -1.54 22.63 -5.62
N CYS A 168 -0.50 22.16 -4.94
CA CYS A 168 0.36 23.02 -4.09
C CYS A 168 1.20 23.98 -4.94
N MET A 169 1.36 23.68 -6.23
CA MET A 169 2.08 24.51 -7.18
C MET A 169 1.13 25.30 -8.07
N GLY A 170 -0.16 25.34 -7.75
CA GLY A 170 -1.16 26.11 -8.49
C GLY A 170 -1.48 25.53 -9.85
N MET A 171 -1.32 24.22 -10.05
CA MET A 171 -1.60 23.59 -11.35
C MET A 171 -2.57 22.43 -11.20
N THR A 172 -3.29 22.14 -12.28
CA THR A 172 -4.18 20.97 -12.35
C THR A 172 -3.37 19.72 -12.64
N ILE A 173 -4.00 18.55 -12.43
CA ILE A 173 -3.40 17.25 -12.75
C ILE A 173 -3.09 17.16 -14.26
N GLU A 174 -4.01 17.68 -15.10
CA GLU A 174 -3.83 17.70 -16.56
C GLU A 174 -2.64 18.55 -16.98
N GLN A 175 -2.46 19.69 -16.33
CA GLN A 175 -1.29 20.55 -16.57
C GLN A 175 0.00 19.85 -16.15
N ALA A 176 -0.02 19.19 -14.97
CA ALA A 176 1.13 18.46 -14.45
C ALA A 176 1.55 17.29 -15.36
N LYS A 177 0.55 16.59 -15.95
CA LYS A 177 0.81 15.48 -16.87
C LYS A 177 1.49 15.91 -18.17
N LYS A 178 1.31 17.16 -18.55
CA LYS A 178 1.85 17.73 -19.80
C LYS A 178 3.24 18.36 -19.60
N LEU A 179 3.70 18.48 -18.36
CA LEU A 179 4.99 19.10 -18.09
C LEU A 179 6.14 18.17 -18.53
N ASP A 180 7.04 18.74 -19.32
CA ASP A 180 8.33 18.08 -19.62
C ASP A 180 9.37 18.46 -18.58
N HIS A 181 9.31 19.68 -18.05
CA HIS A 181 10.25 20.24 -17.10
C HIS A 181 9.50 20.99 -16.01
N PHE A 182 9.97 20.89 -14.77
CA PHE A 182 9.36 21.61 -13.66
C PHE A 182 10.43 22.12 -12.71
N LEU A 183 10.32 23.41 -12.37
CA LEU A 183 11.11 24.05 -11.31
C LEU A 183 10.13 24.67 -10.32
N CYS A 184 10.37 24.39 -9.02
CA CYS A 184 9.56 25.03 -7.99
C CYS A 184 9.89 26.52 -7.85
N ALA A 185 8.98 27.27 -7.22
CA ALA A 185 9.11 28.72 -7.11
C ALA A 185 10.45 29.18 -6.48
N ASP A 186 10.96 28.43 -5.53
CA ASP A 186 12.23 28.75 -4.87
C ASP A 186 13.41 28.57 -5.82
N CYS A 187 13.42 27.47 -6.58
CA CYS A 187 14.49 27.21 -7.57
C CYS A 187 14.43 28.19 -8.73
N VAL A 188 13.23 28.63 -9.12
CA VAL A 188 13.06 29.68 -10.14
C VAL A 188 13.69 31.00 -9.63
N LYS A 189 13.43 31.38 -8.37
CA LYS A 189 13.99 32.58 -7.77
C LYS A 189 15.52 32.53 -7.70
N GLU A 190 16.08 31.38 -7.30
CA GLU A 190 17.52 31.18 -7.22
C GLU A 190 18.20 31.29 -8.57
N ASN A 191 17.58 30.73 -9.62
CA ASN A 191 18.09 30.83 -10.99
C ASN A 191 17.95 32.23 -11.57
N GLY A 192 16.90 32.97 -11.17
CA GLY A 192 16.66 34.35 -11.60
C GLY A 192 17.63 35.36 -11.01
N THR A 193 18.32 35.03 -9.93
CA THR A 193 19.32 35.92 -9.31
C THR A 193 20.73 35.73 -9.89
N LYS A 194 20.94 34.69 -10.71
CA LYS A 194 22.21 34.54 -11.44
C LYS A 194 22.10 35.21 -12.80
N ARG A 195 22.75 36.37 -12.95
CA ARG A 195 22.89 37.05 -14.25
C ARG A 195 23.61 36.10 -15.23
N PRO A 196 23.13 35.99 -16.47
CA PRO A 196 23.81 35.15 -17.45
C PRO A 196 25.17 35.73 -17.81
N SER A 197 26.23 35.02 -17.48
CA SER A 197 27.50 35.27 -18.10
C SER A 197 27.44 34.68 -19.51
N ASN A 198 27.70 35.52 -20.51
CA ASN A 198 27.75 35.12 -21.92
C ASN A 198 28.75 33.98 -22.11
N SER A 199 28.25 32.80 -22.40
CA SER A 199 29.06 31.79 -23.08
C SER A 199 28.12 30.92 -23.93
N TYR A 200 28.51 30.74 -25.16
CA TYR A 200 27.77 30.04 -26.21
C TYR A 200 27.49 28.56 -25.85
N PRO A 201 26.39 28.02 -26.34
CA PRO A 201 25.98 26.64 -25.96
C PRO A 201 26.81 25.62 -26.70
N ALA A 202 27.42 24.73 -25.94
CA ALA A 202 27.88 23.46 -26.48
C ALA A 202 26.68 22.48 -26.43
N SER A 203 26.31 21.98 -27.59
CA SER A 203 25.26 20.97 -27.69
C SER A 203 25.74 19.68 -27.05
N SER A 204 25.06 19.25 -26.02
CA SER A 204 25.18 17.88 -25.54
C SER A 204 23.79 17.33 -25.31
N ASN A 205 23.40 16.43 -26.19
CA ASN A 205 22.23 15.59 -26.03
C ASN A 205 22.47 14.68 -24.82
N SER A 206 21.72 14.90 -23.78
CA SER A 206 21.54 13.87 -22.77
C SER A 206 20.05 13.80 -22.48
N ASP A 207 19.44 12.83 -23.12
CA ASP A 207 18.06 12.43 -22.83
C ASP A 207 17.99 11.82 -21.46
N SER A 208 17.75 12.63 -20.46
CA SER A 208 17.27 12.12 -19.18
C SER A 208 15.78 12.43 -19.09
N LYS A 209 14.99 11.58 -19.70
CA LYS A 209 13.55 11.56 -19.50
C LYS A 209 13.27 11.13 -18.07
N VAL A 210 13.01 12.09 -17.21
CA VAL A 210 12.40 11.79 -15.91
C VAL A 210 10.92 11.66 -16.18
N GLU A 211 10.47 10.43 -16.38
CA GLU A 211 9.03 10.17 -16.49
C GLU A 211 8.36 10.49 -15.15
N PRO A 212 7.32 11.31 -15.14
CA PRO A 212 6.46 11.38 -13.96
C PRO A 212 5.91 9.97 -13.74
N LYS A 213 5.93 9.50 -12.51
CA LYS A 213 5.38 8.18 -12.17
C LYS A 213 3.88 8.22 -12.46
N LYS A 214 3.53 7.88 -13.69
CA LYS A 214 2.14 7.71 -14.12
C LYS A 214 1.69 6.33 -13.68
N ARG A 215 0.91 6.27 -12.64
CA ARG A 215 0.11 5.08 -12.41
C ARG A 215 -1.19 5.27 -13.17
N LYS A 216 -1.36 4.48 -14.22
CA LYS A 216 -2.65 4.34 -14.87
C LYS A 216 -3.50 3.38 -14.05
N ARG A 217 -4.65 3.78 -13.65
CA ARG A 217 -5.71 2.88 -13.19
C ARG A 217 -6.32 2.18 -14.40
#